data_0102f2a36519003c0d0040291153be82
#
_entry.id   0102f2a36519003c0d0040291153be82
#
_cell.length_a   1.000
_cell.length_b   1.000
_cell.length_c   1.000
_cell.angle_alpha   90.00
_cell.angle_beta   90.00
_cell.angle_gamma   90.00
#
_symmetry.space_group_name_H-M   'P 1'
#
loop_
_entity.id
_entity.type
_entity.pdbx_description
1 polymer ?
#
loop_
_entity_poly.entity_id
_entity_poly.type
_entity_poly.pdbx_seq_one_letter_code
_entity_poly.pdbx_strand_id
1 'polypeptide(L)'
;MFTLLSNIFKNLWNKPGTRRYPFEKREVPDQSRGHLDIEIDKCIFCGACQKRCPSNALAVSRTPKSWSVNHYACIICGYCVEVCPKKCLFLRKEHFTP
;
A
#
# COMPACT_ATOMS: atom_id res chain seq x y z
N MET A 1 -2.80 21.96 39.90
CA MET A 1 -2.66 20.55 40.33
C MET A 1 -3.98 19.76 40.17
N PHE A 2 -5.10 20.31 40.65
CA PHE A 2 -6.40 19.62 40.53
C PHE A 2 -6.90 19.39 39.09
N THR A 3 -6.54 20.25 38.15
CA THR A 3 -6.88 20.08 36.72
C THR A 3 -6.23 18.85 36.11
N LEU A 4 -5.00 18.54 36.49
CA LEU A 4 -4.23 17.39 36.00
C LEU A 4 -4.83 16.08 36.52
N LEU A 5 -5.17 16.02 37.80
CA LEU A 5 -5.88 14.90 38.41
C LEU A 5 -7.24 14.64 37.75
N SER A 6 -8.01 15.71 37.51
CA SER A 6 -9.30 15.62 36.82
C SER A 6 -9.15 15.03 35.40
N ASN A 7 -8.12 15.43 34.66
CA ASN A 7 -7.86 14.89 33.33
C ASN A 7 -7.43 13.42 33.36
N ILE A 8 -6.65 13.02 34.35
CA ILE A 8 -6.25 11.62 34.54
C ILE A 8 -7.48 10.75 34.80
N PHE A 9 -8.35 11.17 35.70
CA PHE A 9 -9.58 10.43 35.99
C PHE A 9 -10.53 10.37 34.81
N LYS A 10 -10.71 11.47 34.07
CA LYS A 10 -11.51 11.46 32.83
C LYS A 10 -10.96 10.48 31.80
N ASN A 11 -9.64 10.47 31.60
CA ASN A 11 -9.01 9.57 30.64
C ASN A 11 -9.10 8.10 31.05
N LEU A 12 -9.11 7.81 32.36
CA LEU A 12 -9.26 6.45 32.88
C LEU A 12 -10.63 5.84 32.56
N TRP A 13 -11.69 6.65 32.61
CA TRP A 13 -13.06 6.19 32.33
C TRP A 13 -13.52 6.41 30.89
N ASN A 14 -12.83 7.21 30.11
CA ASN A 14 -13.20 7.44 28.73
C ASN A 14 -12.71 6.30 27.82
N LYS A 15 -13.49 6.02 26.78
CA LYS A 15 -13.05 5.09 25.72
C LYS A 15 -11.82 5.65 25.02
N PRO A 16 -10.83 4.80 24.67
CA PRO A 16 -9.66 5.23 23.92
C PRO A 16 -10.07 5.81 22.55
N GLY A 17 -9.42 6.88 22.11
CA GLY A 17 -9.65 7.50 20.80
C GLY A 17 -9.08 6.71 19.63
N THR A 18 -8.35 5.63 19.89
CA THR A 18 -7.72 4.78 18.89
C THR A 18 -8.53 3.51 18.66
N ARG A 19 -8.41 2.95 17.47
CA ARG A 19 -9.01 1.65 17.13
C ARG A 19 -8.07 0.50 17.50
N ARG A 20 -8.64 -0.66 17.75
CA ARG A 20 -7.88 -1.89 18.01
C ARG A 20 -7.48 -2.55 16.68
N TYR A 21 -6.62 -1.92 15.92
CA TYR A 21 -6.05 -2.55 14.74
C TYR A 21 -5.09 -3.67 15.15
N PRO A 22 -5.05 -4.86 14.53
CA PRO A 22 -5.80 -5.25 13.32
C PRO A 22 -7.19 -5.88 13.54
N PHE A 23 -7.67 -5.92 14.77
CA PHE A 23 -8.96 -6.57 15.09
C PHE A 23 -10.16 -5.77 14.57
N GLU A 24 -10.08 -4.44 14.69
CA GLU A 24 -11.08 -3.51 14.15
C GLU A 24 -10.44 -2.74 12.99
N LYS A 25 -10.74 -3.16 11.76
CA LYS A 25 -10.27 -2.48 10.55
C LYS A 25 -11.25 -1.38 10.15
N ARG A 26 -10.70 -0.26 9.70
CA ARG A 26 -11.50 0.79 9.08
C ARG A 26 -11.98 0.35 7.71
N GLU A 27 -13.22 0.70 7.38
CA GLU A 27 -13.71 0.60 6.01
C GLU A 27 -12.92 1.54 5.10
N VAL A 28 -12.37 0.99 4.02
CA VAL A 28 -11.47 1.72 3.11
C VAL A 28 -12.27 2.25 1.93
N PRO A 29 -12.16 3.55 1.59
CA PRO A 29 -12.80 4.10 0.39
C PRO A 29 -12.32 3.41 -0.89
N ASP A 30 -13.20 3.28 -1.89
CA ASP A 30 -12.91 2.57 -3.14
C ASP A 30 -11.76 3.20 -3.96
N GLN A 31 -11.53 4.51 -3.78
CA GLN A 31 -10.44 5.23 -4.44
C GLN A 31 -9.11 5.16 -3.68
N SER A 32 -9.05 4.44 -2.59
CA SER A 32 -7.83 4.33 -1.79
C SER A 32 -6.77 3.50 -2.52
N ARG A 33 -5.52 3.93 -2.40
CA ARG A 33 -4.34 3.21 -2.90
C ARG A 33 -3.77 2.36 -1.76
N GLY A 34 -4.00 1.06 -1.78
CA GLY A 34 -3.51 0.14 -0.75
C GLY A 34 -2.18 -0.51 -1.12
N HIS A 35 -2.18 -1.33 -2.15
CA HIS A 35 -0.95 -1.97 -2.64
C HIS A 35 -1.03 -2.20 -4.15
N LEU A 36 0.15 -2.38 -4.76
CA LEU A 36 0.29 -2.69 -6.17
C LEU A 36 0.12 -4.19 -6.40
N ASP A 37 -0.67 -4.54 -7.41
CA ASP A 37 -0.86 -5.91 -7.86
C ASP A 37 -0.73 -5.99 -9.39
N ILE A 38 -0.56 -7.19 -9.92
CA ILE A 38 -0.32 -7.41 -11.35
C ILE A 38 -1.08 -8.62 -11.87
N GLU A 39 -1.60 -8.49 -13.10
CA GLU A 39 -2.07 -9.62 -13.90
C GLU A 39 -0.92 -10.12 -14.79
N ILE A 40 -0.19 -11.13 -14.33
CA ILE A 40 1.01 -11.67 -14.99
C ILE A 40 0.72 -12.14 -16.42
N ASP A 41 -0.49 -12.67 -16.67
CA ASP A 41 -0.87 -13.18 -17.98
C ASP A 41 -0.86 -12.11 -19.09
N LYS A 42 -1.15 -10.88 -18.72
CA LYS A 42 -1.13 -9.71 -19.63
C LYS A 42 0.22 -9.04 -19.74
N CYS A 43 1.15 -9.35 -18.85
CA CYS A 43 2.44 -8.69 -18.77
C CYS A 43 3.39 -9.16 -19.89
N ILE A 44 3.99 -8.20 -20.59
CA ILE A 44 5.00 -8.47 -21.63
C ILE A 44 6.44 -8.36 -21.12
N PHE A 45 6.64 -8.10 -19.85
CA PHE A 45 7.96 -7.94 -19.21
C PHE A 45 8.85 -6.88 -19.89
N CYS A 46 8.26 -5.78 -20.35
CA CYS A 46 8.99 -4.72 -21.05
C CYS A 46 9.93 -3.89 -20.17
N GLY A 47 9.71 -3.90 -18.85
CA GLY A 47 10.55 -3.17 -17.89
C GLY A 47 10.24 -1.68 -17.77
N ALA A 48 9.21 -1.17 -18.43
CA ALA A 48 8.84 0.25 -18.36
C ALA A 48 8.47 0.68 -16.93
N CYS A 49 7.72 -0.17 -16.21
CA CYS A 49 7.35 0.06 -14.83
C CYS A 49 8.56 0.15 -13.89
N GLN A 50 9.55 -0.70 -14.10
CA GLN A 50 10.82 -0.67 -13.33
C GLN A 50 11.58 0.63 -13.54
N LYS A 51 11.68 1.11 -14.79
CA LYS A 51 12.38 2.35 -15.12
C LYS A 51 11.71 3.59 -14.55
N ARG A 52 10.38 3.58 -14.44
CA ARG A 52 9.60 4.70 -13.92
C ARG A 52 9.43 4.68 -12.40
N CYS A 53 9.79 3.61 -11.75
CA CYS A 53 9.65 3.50 -10.29
C CYS A 53 10.66 4.44 -9.58
N PRO A 54 10.19 5.44 -8.81
CA PRO A 54 11.08 6.38 -8.14
C PRO A 54 11.84 5.76 -6.95
N SER A 55 11.29 4.69 -6.38
CA SER A 55 11.88 3.99 -5.22
C SER A 55 12.63 2.71 -5.57
N ASN A 56 12.74 2.36 -6.85
CA ASN A 56 13.33 1.10 -7.32
C ASN A 56 12.72 -0.15 -6.66
N ALA A 57 11.42 -0.12 -6.40
CA ALA A 57 10.70 -1.22 -5.77
C ALA A 57 10.38 -2.37 -6.71
N LEU A 58 10.47 -2.16 -8.03
CA LEU A 58 10.12 -3.13 -9.05
C LEU A 58 11.37 -3.76 -9.68
N ALA A 59 11.32 -5.07 -9.84
CA ALA A 59 12.33 -5.82 -10.58
C ALA A 59 11.65 -6.63 -11.69
N VAL A 60 12.04 -6.38 -12.93
CA VAL A 60 11.49 -7.04 -14.11
C VAL A 60 12.63 -7.67 -14.90
N SER A 61 12.50 -8.94 -15.24
CA SER A 61 13.45 -9.66 -16.09
C SER A 61 12.73 -10.27 -17.28
N ARG A 62 13.37 -10.17 -18.46
CA ARG A 62 12.87 -10.80 -19.68
C ARG A 62 13.30 -12.26 -19.80
N THR A 63 14.47 -12.58 -19.25
CA THR A 63 15.05 -13.91 -19.28
C THR A 63 15.71 -14.24 -17.94
N PRO A 64 15.11 -15.07 -17.08
CA PRO A 64 13.75 -15.63 -17.18
C PRO A 64 12.65 -14.56 -17.02
N LYS A 65 11.47 -14.83 -17.57
CA LYS A 65 10.32 -13.93 -17.43
C LYS A 65 9.88 -13.86 -15.96
N SER A 66 10.31 -12.81 -15.28
CA SER A 66 9.97 -12.61 -13.87
C SER A 66 9.61 -11.15 -13.60
N TRP A 67 8.67 -10.98 -12.69
CA TRP A 67 8.25 -9.69 -12.19
C TRP A 67 8.09 -9.79 -10.67
N SER A 68 8.68 -8.86 -9.96
CA SER A 68 8.58 -8.79 -8.51
C SER A 68 8.49 -7.36 -8.02
N VAL A 69 7.84 -7.19 -6.90
CA VAL A 69 7.71 -5.89 -6.22
C VAL A 69 8.10 -6.03 -4.76
N ASN A 70 8.90 -5.07 -4.29
CA ASN A 70 9.17 -4.93 -2.87
C ASN A 70 8.13 -3.96 -2.28
N HIS A 71 7.11 -4.50 -1.63
CA HIS A 71 6.03 -3.72 -1.02
C HIS A 71 6.51 -2.75 0.06
N TYR A 72 7.62 -3.04 0.72
CA TYR A 72 8.20 -2.16 1.75
C TYR A 72 8.93 -0.95 1.17
N ALA A 73 9.44 -1.06 -0.05
CA ALA A 73 10.07 0.05 -0.77
C ALA A 73 9.08 0.85 -1.60
N CYS A 74 7.94 0.26 -1.96
CA CYS A 74 6.93 0.88 -2.81
C CYS A 74 6.21 2.02 -2.10
N ILE A 75 6.24 3.22 -2.69
CA ILE A 75 5.56 4.42 -2.17
C ILE A 75 4.12 4.57 -2.68
N ILE A 76 3.64 3.62 -3.44
CA ILE A 76 2.28 3.58 -3.98
C ILE A 76 1.93 4.84 -4.82
N CYS A 77 2.88 5.31 -5.60
CA CYS A 77 2.72 6.54 -6.41
C CYS A 77 1.85 6.34 -7.67
N GLY A 78 1.72 5.09 -8.17
CA GLY A 78 0.92 4.76 -9.32
C GLY A 78 1.55 5.03 -10.69
N TYR A 79 2.78 5.52 -10.80
CA TYR A 79 3.46 5.75 -12.08
C TYR A 79 3.61 4.49 -12.93
N CYS A 80 3.88 3.35 -12.30
CA CYS A 80 3.98 2.08 -13.00
C CYS A 80 2.67 1.66 -13.68
N VAL A 81 1.53 1.97 -13.06
CA VAL A 81 0.20 1.73 -13.62
C VAL A 81 -0.04 2.58 -14.85
N GLU A 82 0.32 3.86 -14.81
CA GLU A 82 0.16 4.81 -15.91
C GLU A 82 1.03 4.48 -17.11
N VAL A 83 2.26 4.06 -16.86
CA VAL A 83 3.26 3.81 -17.92
C VAL A 83 3.10 2.44 -18.57
N CYS A 84 2.35 1.52 -17.97
CA CYS A 84 2.19 0.16 -18.48
C CYS A 84 1.38 0.15 -19.79
N PRO A 85 1.96 -0.30 -20.94
CA PRO A 85 1.28 -0.29 -22.22
C PRO A 85 0.13 -1.30 -22.27
N LYS A 86 0.21 -2.40 -21.52
CA LYS A 86 -0.80 -3.45 -21.45
C LYS A 86 -1.80 -3.24 -20.31
N LYS A 87 -1.61 -2.25 -19.46
CA LYS A 87 -2.46 -1.96 -18.31
C LYS A 87 -2.70 -3.19 -17.42
N CYS A 88 -1.67 -3.99 -17.23
CA CYS A 88 -1.72 -5.17 -16.37
C CYS A 88 -1.50 -4.89 -14.89
N LEU A 89 -0.99 -3.72 -14.56
CA LEU A 89 -0.79 -3.26 -13.18
C LEU A 89 -2.02 -2.51 -12.68
N PHE A 90 -2.38 -2.75 -11.43
CA PHE A 90 -3.48 -2.04 -10.78
C PHE A 90 -3.21 -1.88 -9.29
N LEU A 91 -3.87 -0.91 -8.69
CA LEU A 91 -3.78 -0.63 -7.25
C LEU A 91 -5.03 -1.17 -6.55
N ARG A 92 -4.82 -2.05 -5.58
CA ARG A 92 -5.90 -2.51 -4.69
C ARG A 92 -6.10 -1.53 -3.55
N LYS A 93 -7.32 -1.43 -3.05
CA LYS A 93 -7.64 -0.58 -1.89
C LYS A 93 -7.15 -1.14 -0.56
N GLU A 94 -6.92 -2.43 -0.48
CA GLU A 94 -6.45 -3.11 0.72
C GLU A 94 -4.94 -2.93 0.87
N HIS A 95 -4.48 -2.66 2.08
CA HIS A 95 -3.06 -2.58 2.38
C HIS A 95 -2.42 -3.96 2.41
N PHE A 96 -1.17 -4.01 1.96
CA PHE A 96 -0.35 -5.20 2.09
C PHE A 96 -0.11 -5.52 3.57
N THR A 97 -0.41 -6.77 3.94
CA THR A 97 -0.09 -7.31 5.26
C THR A 97 1.08 -8.26 5.13
N PRO A 98 2.12 -8.08 5.91
CA PRO A 98 3.30 -8.95 5.87
C PRO A 98 3.00 -10.37 6.36
#